data_b02e0961cbe416e7f389006ff821d3a4
#
_entry.id   b02e0961cbe416e7f389006ff821d3a4
#
_cell.length_a   1.000
_cell.length_b   1.000
_cell.length_c   1.000
_cell.angle_alpha   90.00
_cell.angle_beta   90.00
_cell.angle_gamma   90.00
#
_symmetry.space_group_name_H-M   'P 1'
#
loop_
_entity.id
_entity.type
_entity.pdbx_description
1 polymer ?
#
loop_
_entity_poly.entity_id
_entity_poly.type
_entity_poly.pdbx_seq_one_letter_code
_entity_poly.pdbx_strand_id
1 'polypeptide(L)'
;MAVPKLDELLIGKKMEPRYMEYNWRDIALYALAVGAKKKDLMYTYEKYLKAIPTYGTIPYWGTVNVKPYQWMPLPASMLADEIIKPTIAFLNMDHEIIWHKPVDPIKGTFQWQDEIVDVYDRGEGKGAVVKTKVLVRDEAGQAVCTNYSTTFFHEAGGFGGKPMPKSDVVIPDRDPDYCEDDYVTETQNLLYRLTGDTNLIHVDPEYAKNMKFDEPIIQGLCSFGFSCRMLVGYLIPGEPERAARMAAQMSSPLLPGTPVQLQVWKSDDHKAYFRFMNKNTGKAVLNRGVFEWK
;
A
#
# COMPACT_ATOMS: atom_id res chain seq x y z
N MET A 1 -10.14 33.41 13.28
CA MET A 1 -9.99 32.31 14.26
C MET A 1 -8.70 31.61 13.93
N ALA A 2 -7.87 31.28 14.92
CA ALA A 2 -6.64 30.51 14.67
C ALA A 2 -7.04 29.14 14.12
N VAL A 3 -6.33 28.67 13.07
CA VAL A 3 -6.51 27.32 12.53
C VAL A 3 -6.12 26.34 13.65
N PRO A 4 -6.99 25.37 14.02
CA PRO A 4 -6.64 24.41 15.05
C PRO A 4 -5.37 23.66 14.64
N LYS A 5 -4.48 23.41 15.58
CA LYS A 5 -3.25 22.64 15.33
C LYS A 5 -3.59 21.18 15.14
N LEU A 6 -3.60 20.73 13.88
CA LEU A 6 -3.99 19.36 13.48
C LEU A 6 -3.14 18.30 14.16
N ASP A 7 -1.86 18.53 14.36
CA ASP A 7 -0.95 17.63 15.07
C ASP A 7 -1.37 17.40 16.52
N GLU A 8 -1.72 18.46 17.25
CA GLU A 8 -2.21 18.35 18.64
C GLU A 8 -3.54 17.60 18.75
N LEU A 9 -4.39 17.72 17.71
CA LEU A 9 -5.71 17.09 17.69
C LEU A 9 -5.69 15.62 17.25
N LEU A 10 -4.76 15.23 16.38
CA LEU A 10 -4.80 13.95 15.67
C LEU A 10 -3.77 12.95 16.18
N ILE A 11 -2.56 13.36 16.57
CA ILE A 11 -1.51 12.42 16.99
C ILE A 11 -1.98 11.64 18.22
N GLY A 12 -1.85 10.32 18.13
CA GLY A 12 -2.27 9.37 19.16
C GLY A 12 -3.73 8.95 19.07
N LYS A 13 -4.53 9.53 18.17
CA LYS A 13 -5.89 9.01 17.95
C LYS A 13 -5.84 7.59 17.39
N LYS A 14 -6.67 6.74 17.95
CA LYS A 14 -6.83 5.33 17.55
C LYS A 14 -8.28 5.08 17.15
N MET A 15 -8.45 4.20 16.18
CA MET A 15 -9.78 3.67 15.85
C MET A 15 -10.14 2.50 16.75
N GLU A 16 -11.42 2.15 16.73
CA GLU A 16 -11.87 0.89 17.32
C GLU A 16 -11.15 -0.29 16.66
N PRO A 17 -10.73 -1.29 17.46
CA PRO A 17 -10.15 -2.51 16.90
C PRO A 17 -11.09 -3.17 15.90
N ARG A 18 -10.51 -3.66 14.82
CA ARG A 18 -11.24 -4.38 13.76
C ARG A 18 -10.64 -5.76 13.55
N TYR A 19 -11.39 -6.63 12.91
CA TYR A 19 -10.94 -7.97 12.60
C TYR A 19 -11.52 -8.45 11.28
N MET A 20 -10.82 -9.38 10.62
CA MET A 20 -11.32 -10.12 9.47
C MET A 20 -10.82 -11.56 9.52
N GLU A 21 -11.67 -12.49 9.15
CA GLU A 21 -11.29 -13.85 8.86
C GLU A 21 -10.88 -13.96 7.40
N TYR A 22 -9.93 -14.84 7.12
CA TYR A 22 -9.50 -15.17 5.77
C TYR A 22 -9.19 -16.67 5.66
N ASN A 23 -9.17 -17.15 4.44
CA ASN A 23 -8.83 -18.53 4.13
C ASN A 23 -7.93 -18.61 2.88
N TRP A 24 -7.56 -19.82 2.49
CA TRP A 24 -6.67 -20.07 1.35
C TRP A 24 -7.16 -19.47 0.03
N ARG A 25 -8.48 -19.31 -0.17
CA ARG A 25 -9.03 -18.69 -1.38
C ARG A 25 -8.73 -17.21 -1.44
N ASP A 26 -8.75 -16.52 -0.31
CA ASP A 26 -8.43 -15.10 -0.20
C ASP A 26 -6.93 -14.88 -0.48
N ILE A 27 -6.09 -15.78 0.02
CA ILE A 27 -4.64 -15.77 -0.25
C ILE A 27 -4.35 -15.98 -1.74
N ALA A 28 -5.00 -16.98 -2.36
CA ALA A 28 -4.83 -17.25 -3.79
C ALA A 28 -5.41 -16.13 -4.66
N LEU A 29 -6.57 -15.57 -4.28
CA LEU A 29 -7.17 -14.41 -4.95
C LEU A 29 -6.22 -13.20 -4.91
N TYR A 30 -5.65 -12.91 -3.73
CA TYR A 30 -4.67 -11.82 -3.62
C TYR A 30 -3.46 -12.05 -4.52
N ALA A 31 -2.93 -13.27 -4.56
CA ALA A 31 -1.81 -13.60 -5.43
C ALA A 31 -2.11 -13.32 -6.90
N LEU A 32 -3.29 -13.73 -7.39
CA LEU A 32 -3.75 -13.41 -8.75
C LEU A 32 -3.94 -11.90 -8.94
N ALA A 33 -4.48 -11.24 -7.93
CA ALA A 33 -4.72 -9.79 -7.93
C ALA A 33 -3.42 -8.96 -7.99
N VAL A 34 -2.27 -9.53 -7.59
CA VAL A 34 -0.95 -8.92 -7.72
C VAL A 34 -0.08 -9.62 -8.78
N GLY A 35 -0.74 -10.24 -9.76
CA GLY A 35 -0.13 -10.70 -11.01
C GLY A 35 0.57 -12.05 -10.94
N ALA A 36 0.21 -12.95 -10.00
CA ALA A 36 0.72 -14.33 -10.01
C ALA A 36 0.40 -15.02 -11.35
N LYS A 37 1.37 -15.73 -11.89
CA LYS A 37 1.33 -16.37 -13.21
C LYS A 37 1.03 -17.86 -13.08
N LYS A 38 0.73 -18.51 -14.22
CA LYS A 38 0.52 -19.96 -14.30
C LYS A 38 1.63 -20.80 -13.63
N LYS A 39 2.87 -20.31 -13.64
CA LYS A 39 4.02 -20.98 -13.01
C LYS A 39 4.10 -20.81 -11.49
N ASP A 40 3.40 -19.82 -10.94
CA ASP A 40 3.51 -19.41 -9.54
C ASP A 40 2.56 -20.22 -8.64
N LEU A 41 2.60 -21.57 -8.80
CA LEU A 41 1.69 -22.50 -8.10
C LEU A 41 1.82 -22.42 -6.56
N MET A 42 2.99 -22.01 -6.07
CA MET A 42 3.18 -21.82 -4.63
C MET A 42 2.31 -20.69 -4.03
N TYR A 43 1.70 -19.85 -4.86
CA TYR A 43 0.80 -18.78 -4.42
C TYR A 43 -0.67 -19.02 -4.78
N THR A 44 -0.98 -20.07 -5.56
CA THR A 44 -2.32 -20.28 -6.12
C THR A 44 -2.85 -21.70 -5.97
N TYR A 45 -2.01 -22.66 -5.55
CA TYR A 45 -2.37 -24.04 -5.37
C TYR A 45 -2.22 -24.45 -3.90
N GLU A 46 -3.32 -24.86 -3.28
CA GLU A 46 -3.46 -25.14 -1.86
C GLU A 46 -2.47 -26.17 -1.31
N LYS A 47 -1.97 -27.10 -2.13
CA LYS A 47 -0.99 -28.12 -1.72
C LYS A 47 0.37 -27.53 -1.32
N TYR A 48 0.75 -26.39 -1.91
CA TYR A 48 2.05 -25.74 -1.71
C TYR A 48 1.92 -24.28 -1.26
N LEU A 49 0.70 -23.88 -0.91
CA LEU A 49 0.33 -22.47 -0.76
C LEU A 49 1.20 -21.75 0.25
N LYS A 50 1.74 -20.63 -0.19
CA LYS A 50 2.40 -19.60 0.60
C LYS A 50 1.71 -18.26 0.34
N ALA A 51 1.64 -17.42 1.34
CA ALA A 51 1.13 -16.06 1.15
C ALA A 51 2.21 -15.16 0.54
N ILE A 52 1.85 -14.34 -0.45
CA ILE A 52 2.70 -13.20 -0.82
C ILE A 52 2.73 -12.25 0.38
N PRO A 53 3.92 -11.83 0.87
CA PRO A 53 4.04 -11.11 2.14
C PRO A 53 3.16 -9.86 2.25
N THR A 54 2.94 -9.16 1.15
CA THR A 54 2.08 -7.98 1.08
C THR A 54 0.58 -8.26 1.24
N TYR A 55 0.13 -9.51 1.40
CA TYR A 55 -1.22 -9.80 1.88
C TYR A 55 -1.51 -9.12 3.23
N GLY A 56 -0.49 -8.92 4.06
CA GLY A 56 -0.56 -8.16 5.30
C GLY A 56 -0.94 -6.68 5.16
N THR A 57 -1.02 -6.14 3.93
CA THR A 57 -1.51 -4.77 3.68
C THR A 57 -3.03 -4.67 3.60
N ILE A 58 -3.74 -5.80 3.40
CA ILE A 58 -5.21 -5.80 3.22
C ILE A 58 -5.94 -5.11 4.38
N PRO A 59 -5.58 -5.34 5.66
CA PRO A 59 -6.24 -4.66 6.78
C PRO A 59 -6.16 -3.13 6.75
N TYR A 60 -5.15 -2.57 6.09
CA TYR A 60 -5.01 -1.11 5.98
C TYR A 60 -6.18 -0.46 5.23
N TRP A 61 -6.69 -1.10 4.17
CA TRP A 61 -7.74 -0.55 3.32
C TRP A 61 -9.16 -0.96 3.73
N GLY A 62 -9.31 -1.76 4.73
CA GLY A 62 -10.61 -2.24 5.19
C GLY A 62 -10.86 -3.68 4.83
N THR A 63 -12.04 -4.15 5.15
CA THR A 63 -12.40 -5.54 5.02
C THR A 63 -13.43 -5.74 3.93
N VAL A 64 -13.44 -6.93 3.37
CA VAL A 64 -14.47 -7.44 2.46
C VAL A 64 -15.89 -7.33 3.06
N ASN A 65 -15.98 -7.22 4.39
CA ASN A 65 -17.23 -7.12 5.15
C ASN A 65 -17.75 -5.70 5.35
N VAL A 66 -17.03 -4.68 4.88
CA VAL A 66 -17.55 -3.31 4.87
C VAL A 66 -18.58 -3.20 3.76
N LYS A 67 -19.74 -2.61 4.05
CA LYS A 67 -20.74 -2.34 3.00
C LYS A 67 -20.06 -1.65 1.82
N PRO A 68 -20.30 -2.12 0.58
CA PRO A 68 -19.82 -1.41 -0.61
C PRO A 68 -20.19 0.08 -0.49
N TYR A 69 -19.28 0.97 -0.90
CA TYR A 69 -19.42 2.44 -0.85
C TYR A 69 -19.27 3.11 0.53
N GLN A 70 -19.00 2.39 1.61
CA GLN A 70 -18.68 3.00 2.92
C GLN A 70 -17.17 3.04 3.21
N TRP A 71 -16.38 2.97 2.14
CA TRP A 71 -14.95 3.04 2.29
C TRP A 71 -14.48 4.48 2.51
N MET A 72 -13.77 4.72 3.59
CA MET A 72 -12.89 5.87 3.75
C MET A 72 -11.63 5.40 4.48
N PRO A 73 -10.43 5.77 4.01
CA PRO A 73 -9.22 5.52 4.78
C PRO A 73 -9.35 6.24 6.12
N LEU A 74 -8.75 5.69 7.11
CA LEU A 74 -8.90 6.11 8.48
C LEU A 74 -8.64 7.58 8.74
N PRO A 75 -7.52 8.15 8.26
CA PRO A 75 -7.31 9.57 8.42
C PRO A 75 -8.46 10.40 7.85
N ALA A 76 -9.00 9.98 6.69
CA ALA A 76 -10.12 10.71 6.07
C ALA A 76 -11.42 10.59 6.87
N SER A 77 -11.74 9.42 7.45
CA SER A 77 -12.94 9.27 8.28
C SER A 77 -12.86 10.05 9.58
N MET A 78 -11.69 10.12 10.22
CA MET A 78 -11.47 10.92 11.42
C MET A 78 -11.47 12.42 11.14
N LEU A 79 -11.07 12.82 9.93
CA LEU A 79 -10.95 14.21 9.53
C LEU A 79 -12.26 14.76 8.95
N ALA A 80 -13.13 13.89 8.39
CA ALA A 80 -14.39 14.31 7.78
C ALA A 80 -15.39 14.90 8.78
N ASP A 81 -15.37 14.43 10.03
CA ASP A 81 -16.38 14.83 11.02
C ASP A 81 -16.07 16.16 11.73
N GLU A 82 -14.81 16.61 11.79
CA GLU A 82 -14.46 17.78 12.60
C GLU A 82 -13.53 18.83 11.96
N ILE A 83 -12.71 18.48 10.95
CA ILE A 83 -11.56 19.33 10.59
C ILE A 83 -11.38 19.54 9.08
N ILE A 84 -11.74 18.60 8.24
CA ILE A 84 -11.57 18.69 6.79
C ILE A 84 -12.90 18.50 6.08
N LYS A 85 -13.27 19.48 5.24
CA LYS A 85 -14.50 19.40 4.47
C LYS A 85 -14.50 18.14 3.57
N PRO A 86 -15.65 17.43 3.41
CA PRO A 86 -15.75 16.17 2.67
C PRO A 86 -15.34 16.22 1.19
N THR A 87 -15.03 17.38 0.67
CA THR A 87 -14.67 17.64 -0.75
C THR A 87 -13.19 17.47 -1.04
N ILE A 88 -12.38 17.09 -0.04
CA ILE A 88 -10.93 17.14 -0.20
C ILE A 88 -10.40 15.83 -0.80
N ALA A 89 -9.76 15.96 -1.96
CA ALA A 89 -8.96 14.90 -2.54
C ALA A 89 -7.80 14.53 -1.62
N PHE A 90 -7.68 13.27 -1.27
CA PHE A 90 -6.53 12.72 -0.56
C PHE A 90 -5.80 11.71 -1.44
N LEU A 91 -4.49 11.63 -1.30
CA LEU A 91 -3.64 10.72 -2.06
C LEU A 91 -2.71 9.97 -1.10
N ASN A 92 -2.61 8.66 -1.30
CA ASN A 92 -1.60 7.86 -0.62
C ASN A 92 -0.22 8.20 -1.23
N MET A 93 0.73 8.61 -0.38
CA MET A 93 2.07 9.07 -0.82
C MET A 93 3.12 7.97 -0.74
N ASP A 94 3.06 7.14 0.30
CA ASP A 94 3.98 6.03 0.52
C ASP A 94 3.33 4.92 1.34
N HIS A 95 3.95 3.78 1.29
CA HIS A 95 3.60 2.65 2.14
C HIS A 95 4.87 1.91 2.58
N GLU A 96 4.86 1.49 3.85
CA GLU A 96 5.89 0.65 4.44
C GLU A 96 5.21 -0.50 5.18
N ILE A 97 5.72 -1.72 4.99
CA ILE A 97 5.34 -2.89 5.77
C ILE A 97 6.57 -3.53 6.40
N ILE A 98 6.47 -3.86 7.69
CA ILE A 98 7.47 -4.61 8.47
C ILE A 98 6.83 -5.92 8.87
N TRP A 99 7.40 -7.04 8.45
CA TRP A 99 6.90 -8.37 8.76
C TRP A 99 7.54 -8.93 10.03
N HIS A 100 6.70 -9.39 10.94
CA HIS A 100 7.12 -10.00 12.21
C HIS A 100 7.09 -11.52 12.13
N LYS A 101 6.10 -12.07 11.42
CA LYS A 101 5.96 -13.50 11.13
C LYS A 101 5.22 -13.72 9.80
N PRO A 102 5.37 -14.90 9.18
CA PRO A 102 4.61 -15.25 7.98
C PRO A 102 3.10 -15.29 8.27
N VAL A 103 2.30 -14.97 7.24
CA VAL A 103 0.85 -15.19 7.24
C VAL A 103 0.58 -16.69 7.05
N ASP A 104 -0.32 -17.26 7.85
CA ASP A 104 -0.81 -18.63 7.61
C ASP A 104 -1.55 -18.65 6.28
N PRO A 105 -1.15 -19.48 5.29
CA PRO A 105 -1.76 -19.43 3.97
C PRO A 105 -3.10 -20.20 3.89
N ILE A 106 -3.48 -20.94 4.91
CA ILE A 106 -4.68 -21.81 4.87
C ILE A 106 -5.89 -21.10 5.45
N LYS A 107 -5.73 -20.50 6.63
CA LYS A 107 -6.78 -19.74 7.32
C LYS A 107 -6.21 -18.93 8.46
N GLY A 108 -6.93 -17.91 8.87
CA GLY A 108 -6.56 -17.12 10.04
C GLY A 108 -7.52 -15.97 10.28
N THR A 109 -7.25 -15.26 11.35
CA THR A 109 -7.93 -14.01 11.68
C THR A 109 -6.90 -12.91 11.83
N PHE A 110 -7.10 -11.82 11.12
CA PHE A 110 -6.39 -10.58 11.41
C PHE A 110 -7.20 -9.73 12.36
N GLN A 111 -6.53 -9.23 13.39
CA GLN A 111 -7.01 -8.19 14.28
C GLN A 111 -6.09 -6.98 14.14
N TRP A 112 -6.65 -5.78 14.01
CA TRP A 112 -5.82 -4.59 13.87
C TRP A 112 -6.49 -3.36 14.47
N GLN A 113 -5.66 -2.39 14.76
CA GLN A 113 -6.07 -1.07 15.20
C GLN A 113 -5.20 -0.05 14.49
N ASP A 114 -5.82 0.94 13.92
CA ASP A 114 -5.15 2.04 13.26
C ASP A 114 -4.87 3.15 14.29
N GLU A 115 -3.72 3.80 14.14
CA GLU A 115 -3.25 4.88 15.00
C GLU A 115 -2.64 5.99 14.14
N ILE A 116 -3.01 7.24 14.35
CA ILE A 116 -2.31 8.38 13.77
C ILE A 116 -1.05 8.64 14.59
N VAL A 117 0.11 8.43 13.97
CA VAL A 117 1.41 8.52 14.66
C VAL A 117 2.14 9.81 14.36
N ASP A 118 1.78 10.50 13.28
CA ASP A 118 2.40 11.77 12.93
C ASP A 118 1.53 12.62 12.00
N VAL A 119 1.71 13.95 12.06
CA VAL A 119 1.06 14.92 11.19
C VAL A 119 2.08 15.98 10.80
N TYR A 120 2.18 16.27 9.51
CA TYR A 120 3.14 17.23 8.95
C TYR A 120 2.42 18.36 8.24
N ASP A 121 2.87 19.59 8.49
CA ASP A 121 2.40 20.79 7.81
C ASP A 121 3.27 21.09 6.59
N ARG A 122 2.66 21.30 5.44
CA ARG A 122 3.36 21.73 4.22
C ARG A 122 3.28 23.23 3.99
N GLY A 123 2.59 23.95 4.89
CA GLY A 123 2.36 25.39 4.81
C GLY A 123 0.98 25.75 4.24
N GLU A 124 0.62 27.00 4.38
CA GLU A 124 -0.67 27.53 3.94
C GLU A 124 -0.90 27.26 2.44
N GLY A 125 -2.06 26.70 2.10
CA GLY A 125 -2.43 26.33 0.74
C GLY A 125 -1.65 25.15 0.14
N LYS A 126 -0.73 24.53 0.88
CA LYS A 126 0.13 23.42 0.39
C LYS A 126 -0.26 22.06 0.98
N GLY A 127 -1.28 22.03 1.85
CA GLY A 127 -1.81 20.81 2.42
C GLY A 127 -1.07 20.28 3.64
N ALA A 128 -1.56 19.15 4.14
CA ALA A 128 -0.98 18.41 5.26
C ALA A 128 -0.74 16.96 4.89
N VAL A 129 0.14 16.29 5.63
CA VAL A 129 0.40 14.85 5.49
C VAL A 129 0.16 14.18 6.84
N VAL A 130 -0.65 13.13 6.84
CA VAL A 130 -0.97 12.33 8.03
C VAL A 130 -0.29 10.98 7.89
N LYS A 131 0.49 10.58 8.90
CA LYS A 131 1.12 9.27 8.99
C LYS A 131 0.30 8.35 9.90
N THR A 132 -0.14 7.22 9.34
CA THR A 132 -0.92 6.21 10.05
C THR A 132 -0.07 4.95 10.25
N LYS A 133 -0.25 4.32 11.40
CA LYS A 133 0.30 3.00 11.75
C LYS A 133 -0.85 2.01 11.91
N VAL A 134 -0.71 0.83 11.32
CA VAL A 134 -1.65 -0.29 11.47
C VAL A 134 -0.86 -1.51 11.93
N LEU A 135 -1.03 -1.89 13.20
CA LEU A 135 -0.43 -3.11 13.72
C LEU A 135 -1.43 -4.25 13.58
N VAL A 136 -1.07 -5.22 12.73
CA VAL A 136 -1.86 -6.42 12.46
C VAL A 136 -1.40 -7.54 13.37
N ARG A 137 -2.36 -8.18 14.03
CA ARG A 137 -2.15 -9.33 14.92
C ARG A 137 -2.97 -10.52 14.42
N ASP A 138 -2.53 -11.72 14.79
CA ASP A 138 -3.32 -12.94 14.61
C ASP A 138 -4.32 -13.15 15.76
N GLU A 139 -5.06 -14.26 15.71
CA GLU A 139 -6.04 -14.67 16.72
C GLU A 139 -5.44 -14.90 18.11
N ALA A 140 -4.14 -15.24 18.19
CA ALA A 140 -3.40 -15.38 19.44
C ALA A 140 -2.84 -14.03 19.97
N GLY A 141 -3.12 -12.93 19.28
CA GLY A 141 -2.62 -11.59 19.61
C GLY A 141 -1.16 -11.34 19.24
N GLN A 142 -0.51 -12.27 18.53
CA GLN A 142 0.88 -12.10 18.08
C GLN A 142 0.95 -11.16 16.89
N ALA A 143 1.95 -10.28 16.86
CA ALA A 143 2.16 -9.37 15.74
C ALA A 143 2.51 -10.15 14.46
N VAL A 144 1.76 -9.92 13.39
CA VAL A 144 2.00 -10.46 12.05
C VAL A 144 2.79 -9.45 11.22
N CYS A 145 2.32 -8.23 11.13
CA CYS A 145 3.02 -7.14 10.46
C CYS A 145 2.62 -5.78 11.03
N THR A 146 3.44 -4.77 10.75
CA THR A 146 3.12 -3.37 10.99
C THR A 146 3.16 -2.64 9.66
N ASN A 147 2.07 -1.97 9.31
CA ASN A 147 1.98 -1.09 8.16
C ASN A 147 2.12 0.36 8.60
N TYR A 148 2.87 1.16 7.84
CA TYR A 148 2.86 2.62 7.91
C TYR A 148 2.47 3.17 6.55
N SER A 149 1.68 4.23 6.55
CA SER A 149 1.31 4.92 5.33
C SER A 149 1.22 6.41 5.57
N THR A 150 1.55 7.21 4.56
CA THR A 150 1.32 8.64 4.60
C THR A 150 0.25 9.03 3.59
N THR A 151 -0.70 9.83 4.04
CA THR A 151 -1.81 10.34 3.23
C THR A 151 -1.73 11.85 3.16
N PHE A 152 -1.78 12.38 1.94
CA PHE A 152 -1.75 13.81 1.66
C PHE A 152 -3.15 14.38 1.55
N PHE A 153 -3.39 15.50 2.21
CA PHE A 153 -4.65 16.27 2.21
C PHE A 153 -4.37 17.69 1.68
N HIS A 154 -4.95 18.01 0.52
CA HIS A 154 -4.63 19.22 -0.23
C HIS A 154 -4.89 20.55 0.49
N GLU A 155 -5.96 20.65 1.29
CA GLU A 155 -6.41 21.93 1.86
C GLU A 155 -6.14 22.09 3.37
N ALA A 156 -5.41 21.15 3.97
CA ALA A 156 -5.28 21.04 5.42
C ALA A 156 -4.01 21.71 6.02
N GLY A 157 -3.21 22.41 5.22
CA GLY A 157 -1.96 23.01 5.66
C GLY A 157 -2.09 24.41 6.27
N GLY A 158 -1.02 24.89 6.92
CA GLY A 158 -0.95 26.24 7.50
C GLY A 158 -1.28 26.30 8.99
N PHE A 159 -1.28 25.16 9.68
CA PHE A 159 -1.54 25.10 11.14
C PHE A 159 -0.29 25.29 12.00
N GLY A 160 0.90 25.47 11.38
CA GLY A 160 2.16 25.72 12.10
C GLY A 160 2.81 24.47 12.70
N GLY A 161 2.46 23.28 12.17
CA GLY A 161 3.07 22.01 12.55
C GLY A 161 4.47 21.79 11.95
N LYS A 162 5.11 20.68 12.34
CA LYS A 162 6.44 20.35 11.80
C LYS A 162 6.40 20.00 10.31
N PRO A 163 7.45 20.30 9.55
CA PRO A 163 7.55 19.91 8.14
C PRO A 163 7.77 18.40 7.99
N MET A 164 7.30 17.84 6.88
CA MET A 164 7.58 16.43 6.55
C MET A 164 9.08 16.21 6.32
N PRO A 165 9.71 15.21 6.94
CA PRO A 165 11.10 14.88 6.71
C PRO A 165 11.32 14.44 5.26
N LYS A 166 12.48 14.76 4.70
CA LYS A 166 12.88 14.24 3.39
C LYS A 166 13.20 12.75 3.53
N SER A 167 12.84 11.99 2.50
CA SER A 167 13.27 10.58 2.41
C SER A 167 14.80 10.54 2.23
N ASP A 168 15.46 9.72 3.00
CA ASP A 168 16.89 9.39 2.93
C ASP A 168 17.19 8.26 1.91
N VAL A 169 16.15 7.63 1.35
CA VAL A 169 16.31 6.61 0.33
C VAL A 169 16.72 7.23 -1.00
N VAL A 170 17.92 6.91 -1.44
CA VAL A 170 18.50 7.31 -2.72
C VAL A 170 18.68 6.06 -3.58
N ILE A 171 18.04 6.05 -4.76
CA ILE A 171 18.28 5.00 -5.75
C ILE A 171 19.68 5.20 -6.34
N PRO A 172 20.50 4.14 -6.42
CA PRO A 172 21.86 4.25 -6.98
C PRO A 172 21.87 4.83 -8.39
N ASP A 173 22.82 5.73 -8.65
CA ASP A 173 23.08 6.32 -9.97
C ASP A 173 23.96 5.41 -10.82
N ARG A 174 23.43 4.23 -11.14
CA ARG A 174 24.02 3.19 -12.01
C ARG A 174 22.91 2.34 -12.57
N ASP A 175 23.22 1.53 -13.57
CA ASP A 175 22.27 0.56 -14.09
C ASP A 175 21.78 -0.41 -13.01
N PRO A 176 20.51 -0.86 -13.06
CA PRO A 176 19.99 -1.86 -12.14
C PRO A 176 20.71 -3.20 -12.31
N ASP A 177 20.88 -3.91 -11.20
CA ASP A 177 21.46 -5.27 -11.23
C ASP A 177 20.49 -6.28 -11.84
N TYR A 178 19.19 -5.96 -11.84
CA TYR A 178 18.14 -6.81 -12.39
C TYR A 178 16.95 -5.99 -12.86
N CYS A 179 16.42 -6.42 -14.01
CA CYS A 179 15.16 -5.91 -14.57
C CYS A 179 14.24 -7.07 -14.90
N GLU A 180 12.96 -6.95 -14.53
CA GLU A 180 11.92 -7.90 -14.89
C GLU A 180 10.72 -7.17 -15.48
N ASP A 181 10.30 -7.58 -16.68
CA ASP A 181 9.11 -7.08 -17.34
C ASP A 181 7.87 -7.87 -16.90
N ASP A 182 6.77 -7.16 -16.71
CA ASP A 182 5.46 -7.74 -16.43
C ASP A 182 4.36 -6.91 -17.11
N TYR A 183 3.12 -7.34 -16.95
CA TYR A 183 1.95 -6.70 -17.53
C TYR A 183 0.81 -6.64 -16.52
N VAL A 184 0.35 -5.43 -16.25
CA VAL A 184 -0.87 -5.19 -15.47
C VAL A 184 -2.06 -5.33 -16.42
N THR A 185 -2.91 -6.32 -16.19
CA THR A 185 -4.03 -6.63 -17.10
C THR A 185 -5.10 -5.55 -17.11
N GLU A 186 -5.94 -5.52 -18.16
CA GLU A 186 -7.04 -4.56 -18.30
C GLU A 186 -8.09 -4.65 -17.18
N THR A 187 -8.16 -5.78 -16.49
CA THR A 187 -9.10 -6.02 -15.39
C THR A 187 -8.41 -6.09 -14.02
N GLN A 188 -7.14 -5.71 -13.94
CA GLN A 188 -6.35 -5.90 -12.72
C GLN A 188 -6.90 -5.10 -11.52
N ASN A 189 -7.34 -3.88 -11.74
CA ASN A 189 -7.98 -3.04 -10.73
C ASN A 189 -9.27 -3.70 -10.18
N LEU A 190 -10.05 -4.34 -11.05
CA LEU A 190 -11.29 -5.03 -10.67
C LEU A 190 -10.98 -6.29 -9.86
N LEU A 191 -9.95 -7.04 -10.24
CA LEU A 191 -9.51 -8.22 -9.51
C LEU A 191 -8.93 -7.84 -8.13
N TYR A 192 -8.06 -6.82 -8.08
CA TYR A 192 -7.49 -6.36 -6.81
C TYR A 192 -8.56 -5.80 -5.85
N ARG A 193 -9.57 -5.11 -6.39
CA ARG A 193 -10.70 -4.61 -5.62
C ARG A 193 -11.41 -5.71 -4.82
N LEU A 194 -11.47 -6.92 -5.32
CA LEU A 194 -12.09 -8.06 -4.64
C LEU A 194 -11.32 -8.51 -3.38
N THR A 195 -10.09 -8.06 -3.21
CA THR A 195 -9.30 -8.36 -2.01
C THR A 195 -9.54 -7.38 -0.86
N GLY A 196 -10.32 -6.30 -1.06
CA GLY A 196 -10.73 -5.40 0.02
C GLY A 196 -10.72 -3.90 -0.31
N ASP A 197 -9.97 -3.43 -1.29
CA ASP A 197 -9.94 -2.01 -1.66
C ASP A 197 -11.14 -1.67 -2.57
N THR A 198 -12.20 -1.15 -1.98
CA THR A 198 -13.44 -0.80 -2.69
C THR A 198 -13.53 0.68 -3.10
N ASN A 199 -12.43 1.44 -3.06
CA ASN A 199 -12.41 2.84 -3.47
C ASN A 199 -12.89 3.02 -4.91
N LEU A 200 -13.85 3.93 -5.10
CA LEU A 200 -14.50 4.16 -6.39
C LEU A 200 -13.56 4.67 -7.49
N ILE A 201 -12.46 5.32 -7.13
CA ILE A 201 -11.46 5.81 -8.08
C ILE A 201 -10.84 4.69 -8.94
N HIS A 202 -10.96 3.45 -8.47
CA HIS A 202 -10.41 2.27 -9.12
C HIS A 202 -11.44 1.49 -9.97
N VAL A 203 -12.70 1.94 -10.02
CA VAL A 203 -13.76 1.18 -10.70
C VAL A 203 -14.80 2.06 -11.40
N ASP A 204 -15.06 3.25 -10.91
CA ASP A 204 -16.10 4.15 -11.42
C ASP A 204 -15.48 5.23 -12.32
N PRO A 205 -15.76 5.22 -13.65
CA PRO A 205 -15.19 6.19 -14.57
C PRO A 205 -15.63 7.65 -14.29
N GLU A 206 -16.85 7.86 -13.80
CA GLU A 206 -17.34 9.19 -13.47
C GLU A 206 -16.63 9.73 -12.23
N TYR A 207 -16.49 8.87 -11.20
CA TYR A 207 -15.74 9.23 -9.99
C TYR A 207 -14.27 9.50 -10.31
N ALA A 208 -13.60 8.67 -11.11
CA ALA A 208 -12.22 8.86 -11.53
C ALA A 208 -12.05 10.21 -12.26
N LYS A 209 -12.97 10.54 -13.17
CA LYS A 209 -12.97 11.81 -13.92
C LYS A 209 -13.16 13.03 -13.00
N ASN A 210 -14.02 12.93 -11.99
CA ASN A 210 -14.19 13.98 -10.97
C ASN A 210 -12.92 14.19 -10.15
N MET A 211 -12.12 13.12 -9.95
CA MET A 211 -10.81 13.15 -9.32
C MET A 211 -9.67 13.50 -10.30
N LYS A 212 -10.01 13.95 -11.53
CA LYS A 212 -9.08 14.39 -12.59
C LYS A 212 -8.19 13.28 -13.15
N PHE A 213 -8.70 12.05 -13.20
CA PHE A 213 -8.14 10.95 -13.96
C PHE A 213 -9.04 10.65 -15.16
N ASP A 214 -8.44 10.35 -16.32
CA ASP A 214 -9.19 10.09 -17.54
C ASP A 214 -10.00 8.78 -17.46
N GLU A 215 -9.52 7.82 -16.67
CA GLU A 215 -10.15 6.51 -16.41
C GLU A 215 -9.77 5.97 -15.03
N PRO A 216 -10.44 4.91 -14.53
CA PRO A 216 -10.09 4.28 -13.27
C PRO A 216 -8.63 3.80 -13.24
N ILE A 217 -7.92 4.15 -12.19
CA ILE A 217 -6.50 3.83 -12.02
C ILE A 217 -6.31 2.54 -11.22
N ILE A 218 -5.13 1.92 -11.35
CA ILE A 218 -4.69 0.80 -10.51
C ILE A 218 -4.46 1.28 -9.07
N GLN A 219 -4.84 0.47 -8.10
CA GLN A 219 -4.56 0.69 -6.69
C GLN A 219 -3.05 0.78 -6.44
N GLY A 220 -2.63 1.74 -5.63
CA GLY A 220 -1.21 1.89 -5.29
C GLY A 220 -0.64 0.64 -4.61
N LEU A 221 -1.42 0.00 -3.73
CA LEU A 221 -1.02 -1.25 -3.07
C LEU A 221 -1.08 -2.47 -3.99
N CYS A 222 -1.83 -2.44 -5.09
CA CYS A 222 -1.72 -3.44 -6.14
C CYS A 222 -0.32 -3.39 -6.78
N SER A 223 0.15 -2.20 -7.18
CA SER A 223 1.50 -2.00 -7.71
C SER A 223 2.58 -2.41 -6.70
N PHE A 224 2.36 -2.12 -5.42
CA PHE A 224 3.22 -2.55 -4.32
C PHE A 224 3.27 -4.08 -4.18
N GLY A 225 2.13 -4.76 -4.29
CA GLY A 225 2.02 -6.21 -4.30
C GLY A 225 2.71 -6.87 -5.50
N PHE A 226 2.54 -6.31 -6.72
CA PHE A 226 3.28 -6.72 -7.91
C PHE A 226 4.79 -6.68 -7.66
N SER A 227 5.26 -5.55 -7.16
CA SER A 227 6.69 -5.37 -6.85
C SER A 227 7.18 -6.37 -5.81
N CYS A 228 6.41 -6.62 -4.75
CA CYS A 228 6.76 -7.60 -3.72
C CYS A 228 6.89 -9.01 -4.31
N ARG A 229 5.92 -9.46 -5.12
CA ARG A 229 5.96 -10.77 -5.76
C ARG A 229 7.21 -10.94 -6.63
N MET A 230 7.53 -9.92 -7.44
CA MET A 230 8.71 -9.94 -8.32
C MET A 230 10.02 -9.89 -7.51
N LEU A 231 10.10 -9.05 -6.46
CA LEU A 231 11.25 -8.97 -5.56
C LEU A 231 11.50 -10.30 -4.83
N VAL A 232 10.46 -10.95 -4.31
CA VAL A 232 10.56 -12.28 -3.70
C VAL A 232 11.05 -13.29 -4.72
N GLY A 233 10.50 -13.27 -5.94
CA GLY A 233 10.92 -14.17 -7.02
C GLY A 233 12.39 -14.07 -7.39
N TYR A 234 12.98 -12.88 -7.29
CA TYR A 234 14.38 -12.62 -7.63
C TYR A 234 15.33 -12.77 -6.44
N LEU A 235 14.99 -12.20 -5.28
CA LEU A 235 15.93 -12.05 -4.15
C LEU A 235 15.89 -13.25 -3.18
N ILE A 236 14.71 -13.84 -2.97
CA ILE A 236 14.44 -14.95 -2.04
C ILE A 236 13.50 -15.98 -2.66
N PRO A 237 13.87 -16.58 -3.81
CA PRO A 237 12.99 -17.44 -4.59
C PRO A 237 12.51 -18.65 -3.76
N GLY A 238 11.19 -18.82 -3.68
CA GLY A 238 10.58 -19.90 -2.91
C GLY A 238 10.46 -19.66 -1.41
N GLU A 239 11.00 -18.56 -0.88
CA GLU A 239 11.09 -18.27 0.56
C GLU A 239 10.46 -16.91 0.96
N PRO A 240 9.16 -16.64 0.61
CA PRO A 240 8.52 -15.36 0.93
C PRO A 240 8.51 -15.03 2.43
N GLU A 241 8.61 -16.04 3.30
CA GLU A 241 8.69 -15.90 4.75
C GLU A 241 9.96 -15.20 5.24
N ARG A 242 10.99 -15.10 4.41
CA ARG A 242 12.22 -14.35 4.71
C ARG A 242 12.08 -12.85 4.55
N ALA A 243 11.03 -12.36 3.90
CA ALA A 243 10.80 -10.93 3.80
C ALA A 243 10.74 -10.29 5.20
N ALA A 244 11.45 -9.18 5.39
CA ALA A 244 11.55 -8.49 6.67
C ALA A 244 10.92 -7.09 6.62
N ARG A 245 11.16 -6.33 5.54
CA ARG A 245 10.63 -4.98 5.37
C ARG A 245 10.52 -4.62 3.88
N MET A 246 9.47 -3.90 3.52
CA MET A 246 9.34 -3.26 2.22
C MET A 246 8.76 -1.87 2.38
N ALA A 247 9.31 -0.90 1.68
CA ALA A 247 8.79 0.46 1.63
C ALA A 247 8.90 1.02 0.22
N ALA A 248 7.97 1.87 -0.21
CA ALA A 248 8.07 2.60 -1.47
C ALA A 248 7.20 3.86 -1.46
N GLN A 249 7.65 4.86 -2.22
CA GLN A 249 6.90 6.07 -2.52
C GLN A 249 6.01 5.83 -3.75
N MET A 250 4.74 6.20 -3.66
CA MET A 250 3.81 6.22 -4.80
C MET A 250 4.04 7.51 -5.60
N SER A 251 4.51 7.37 -6.84
CA SER A 251 5.06 8.52 -7.60
C SER A 251 4.23 8.91 -8.81
N SER A 252 3.55 7.97 -9.45
CA SER A 252 2.62 8.25 -10.54
C SER A 252 1.50 7.22 -10.62
N PRO A 253 0.32 7.61 -11.12
CA PRO A 253 -0.77 6.66 -11.34
C PRO A 253 -0.38 5.65 -12.42
N LEU A 254 -1.00 4.46 -12.33
CA LEU A 254 -0.87 3.39 -13.31
C LEU A 254 -2.27 3.05 -13.84
N LEU A 255 -2.38 2.87 -15.14
CA LEU A 255 -3.62 2.45 -15.77
C LEU A 255 -3.67 0.93 -15.96
N PRO A 256 -4.85 0.32 -15.96
CA PRO A 256 -5.03 -1.05 -16.44
C PRO A 256 -4.49 -1.21 -17.88
N GLY A 257 -4.08 -2.41 -18.26
CA GLY A 257 -3.56 -2.66 -19.62
C GLY A 257 -2.14 -2.11 -19.85
N THR A 258 -1.34 -1.92 -18.80
CA THR A 258 -0.02 -1.28 -18.91
C THR A 258 1.11 -2.28 -18.74
N PRO A 259 2.09 -2.32 -19.68
CA PRO A 259 3.36 -3.02 -19.48
C PRO A 259 4.20 -2.29 -18.43
N VAL A 260 4.77 -3.06 -17.51
CA VAL A 260 5.53 -2.55 -16.37
C VAL A 260 6.89 -3.23 -16.28
N GLN A 261 7.81 -2.64 -15.54
CA GLN A 261 9.12 -3.20 -15.27
C GLN A 261 9.52 -2.96 -13.83
N LEU A 262 9.96 -4.01 -13.15
CA LEU A 262 10.69 -3.89 -11.89
C LEU A 262 12.18 -3.69 -12.18
N GLN A 263 12.79 -2.69 -11.56
CA GLN A 263 14.23 -2.44 -11.57
C GLN A 263 14.77 -2.60 -10.17
N VAL A 264 15.86 -3.36 -9.98
CA VAL A 264 16.41 -3.70 -8.66
C VAL A 264 17.90 -3.41 -8.60
N TRP A 265 18.33 -2.78 -7.50
CA TRP A 265 19.72 -2.51 -7.15
C TRP A 265 20.04 -3.18 -5.81
N LYS A 266 20.89 -4.18 -5.80
CA LYS A 266 21.40 -4.77 -4.55
C LYS A 266 22.34 -3.81 -3.85
N SER A 267 22.17 -3.64 -2.54
CA SER A 267 23.00 -2.76 -1.72
C SER A 267 23.99 -3.55 -0.88
N ASP A 268 23.50 -4.56 -0.20
CA ASP A 268 24.25 -5.52 0.62
C ASP A 268 23.55 -6.89 0.60
N ASP A 269 23.98 -7.82 1.44
CA ASP A 269 23.53 -9.22 1.40
C ASP A 269 22.02 -9.38 1.70
N HIS A 270 21.40 -8.41 2.38
CA HIS A 270 20.01 -8.54 2.82
C HIS A 270 19.17 -7.29 2.54
N LYS A 271 19.60 -6.47 1.58
CA LYS A 271 18.91 -5.23 1.21
C LYS A 271 19.01 -4.92 -0.27
N ALA A 272 17.93 -4.46 -0.85
CA ALA A 272 17.87 -3.95 -2.22
C ALA A 272 17.02 -2.70 -2.31
N TYR A 273 17.36 -1.83 -3.26
CA TYR A 273 16.53 -0.73 -3.70
C TYR A 273 15.77 -1.14 -4.96
N PHE A 274 14.61 -0.52 -5.21
CA PHE A 274 13.84 -0.81 -6.40
C PHE A 274 13.03 0.37 -6.92
N ARG A 275 12.66 0.27 -8.19
CA ARG A 275 11.61 1.07 -8.85
C ARG A 275 10.65 0.14 -9.56
N PHE A 276 9.40 0.56 -9.65
CA PHE A 276 8.39 -0.08 -10.48
C PHE A 276 7.96 0.91 -11.55
N MET A 277 8.24 0.61 -12.81
CA MET A 277 8.17 1.54 -13.92
C MET A 277 6.96 1.26 -14.80
N ASN A 278 6.31 2.31 -15.27
CA ASN A 278 5.39 2.26 -16.40
C ASN A 278 6.21 2.34 -17.70
N LYS A 279 6.22 1.28 -18.49
CA LYS A 279 7.03 1.21 -19.73
C LYS A 279 6.50 2.11 -20.85
N ASN A 280 5.21 2.44 -20.85
CA ASN A 280 4.64 3.33 -21.88
C ASN A 280 5.09 4.79 -21.68
N THR A 281 5.25 5.22 -20.42
CA THR A 281 5.58 6.62 -20.11
C THR A 281 7.02 6.82 -19.64
N GLY A 282 7.74 5.75 -19.30
CA GLY A 282 9.06 5.81 -18.68
C GLY A 282 9.06 6.40 -17.25
N LYS A 283 7.88 6.61 -16.65
CA LYS A 283 7.77 7.16 -15.29
C LYS A 283 7.74 6.04 -14.24
N ALA A 284 8.32 6.32 -13.07
CA ALA A 284 8.20 5.44 -11.93
C ALA A 284 6.78 5.52 -11.36
N VAL A 285 6.11 4.38 -11.24
CA VAL A 285 4.86 4.19 -10.48
C VAL A 285 5.17 4.12 -9.00
N LEU A 286 6.15 3.27 -8.64
CA LEU A 286 6.77 3.27 -7.32
C LEU A 286 8.24 3.68 -7.45
N ASN A 287 8.67 4.56 -6.56
CA ASN A 287 10.04 5.07 -6.51
C ASN A 287 10.59 4.97 -5.09
N ARG A 288 11.91 5.13 -4.94
CA ARG A 288 12.58 5.06 -3.63
C ARG A 288 12.21 3.79 -2.86
N GLY A 289 12.05 2.70 -3.60
CA GLY A 289 11.72 1.40 -3.04
C GLY A 289 12.89 0.82 -2.26
N VAL A 290 12.57 0.18 -1.13
CA VAL A 290 13.51 -0.61 -0.31
C VAL A 290 12.86 -1.94 -0.03
N PHE A 291 13.64 -3.01 -0.17
CA PHE A 291 13.25 -4.36 0.24
C PHE A 291 14.38 -4.97 1.09
N GLU A 292 14.02 -5.48 2.26
CA GLU A 292 14.93 -6.11 3.21
C GLU A 292 14.43 -7.52 3.55
N TRP A 293 15.36 -8.47 3.71
CA TRP A 293 15.03 -9.86 4.03
C TRP A 293 16.01 -10.43 5.07
N LYS A 294 15.65 -11.58 5.66
CA LYS A 294 16.45 -12.31 6.66
C LYS A 294 17.41 -13.30 6.01
#